data_502dc748081f1b024ef6c127ca18416c
#
_entry.id   502dc748081f1b024ef6c127ca18416c
#
_cell.length_a   1.000
_cell.length_b   1.000
_cell.length_c   1.000
_cell.angle_alpha   90.00
_cell.angle_beta   90.00
_cell.angle_gamma   90.00
#
_symmetry.space_group_name_H-M   'P 1'
#
loop_
_entity.id
_entity.type
_entity.pdbx_description
1 polymer ?
#
loop_
_entity_poly.entity_id
_entity_poly.type
_entity_poly.pdbx_seq_one_letter_code
_entity_poly.pdbx_strand_id
1 'polypeptide(L)' 'MELRSPSVGKVLRISVEPGAEVTRGQEVLVIESMKVEIPVKATANGRVKEFRVTPGEQIQRNAVLAILQV' A
#
# COMPACT_ATOMS: atom_id res chain seq x y z
N MET A 1 -9.02 7.65 4.59
CA MET A 1 -8.16 6.77 5.42
C MET A 1 -6.85 6.53 4.69
N GLU A 2 -5.75 6.68 5.39
CA GLU A 2 -4.42 6.50 4.81
C GLU A 2 -3.88 5.11 5.09
N LEU A 3 -3.33 4.46 4.06
CA LEU A 3 -2.51 3.27 4.25
C LEU A 3 -1.06 3.71 4.36
N ARG A 4 -0.42 3.35 5.46
CA ARG A 4 0.95 3.75 5.74
C ARG A 4 1.88 2.56 5.74
N SER A 5 3.15 2.82 5.41
CA SER A 5 4.15 1.77 5.37
C SER A 5 4.48 1.28 6.78
N PRO A 6 4.50 -0.05 6.99
CA PRO A 6 4.90 -0.61 8.28
C PRO A 6 6.41 -0.60 8.50
N SER A 7 7.19 -0.30 7.46
CA SER A 7 8.63 -0.40 7.54
C SER A 7 9.30 0.50 6.50
N VAL A 8 10.59 0.77 6.71
CA VAL A 8 11.45 1.32 5.66
C VAL A 8 11.61 0.25 4.59
N GLY A 9 11.54 0.66 3.32
CA GLY A 9 11.71 -0.30 2.25
C GLY A 9 11.51 0.32 0.88
N LYS A 10 11.20 -0.53 -0.07
CA LYS A 10 10.98 -0.14 -1.45
C LYS A 10 9.66 -0.74 -1.94
N VAL A 11 8.89 0.04 -2.69
CA VAL A 11 7.66 -0.47 -3.29
C VAL A 11 8.01 -1.46 -4.39
N LEU A 12 7.61 -2.72 -4.24
CA LEU A 12 7.86 -3.74 -5.25
C LEU A 12 6.81 -3.72 -6.34
N ARG A 13 5.55 -3.76 -5.94
CA ARG A 13 4.45 -3.79 -6.90
C ARG A 13 3.16 -3.29 -6.25
N ILE A 14 2.27 -2.84 -7.09
CA ILE A 14 0.93 -2.41 -6.69
C ILE A 14 -0.04 -3.47 -7.19
N SER A 15 -0.85 -4.02 -6.28
CA SER A 15 -1.69 -5.18 -6.53
C SER A 15 -3.09 -4.85 -7.03
N VAL A 16 -3.50 -3.58 -6.89
CA VAL A 16 -4.83 -3.12 -7.32
C VAL A 16 -4.69 -1.77 -8.01
N GLU A 17 -5.69 -1.40 -8.80
CA GLU A 17 -5.68 -0.14 -9.52
C GLU A 17 -6.38 0.97 -8.74
N PRO A 18 -6.07 2.25 -9.03
CA PRO A 18 -6.85 3.36 -8.48
C PRO A 18 -8.32 3.19 -8.86
N GLY A 19 -9.20 3.42 -7.90
CA GLY A 19 -10.64 3.25 -8.09
C GLY A 19 -11.15 1.85 -7.76
N ALA A 20 -10.25 0.89 -7.54
CA ALA A 20 -10.67 -0.48 -7.22
C ALA A 20 -11.28 -0.56 -5.83
N GLU A 21 -12.31 -1.40 -5.71
CA GLU A 21 -12.86 -1.73 -4.40
C GLU A 21 -11.96 -2.74 -3.71
N VAL A 22 -11.77 -2.55 -2.42
CA VAL A 22 -10.96 -3.44 -1.60
C VAL A 22 -11.73 -3.84 -0.35
N THR A 23 -11.43 -5.01 0.16
CA THR A 23 -11.98 -5.48 1.42
C THR A 23 -10.87 -5.52 2.46
N ARG A 24 -11.27 -5.41 3.73
CA ARG A 24 -10.32 -5.49 4.83
C ARG A 24 -9.51 -6.79 4.73
N GLY A 25 -8.20 -6.68 4.83
CA GLY A 25 -7.29 -7.82 4.72
C GLY A 25 -6.81 -8.11 3.31
N GLN A 26 -7.36 -7.44 2.31
CA GLN A 26 -6.93 -7.64 0.93
C GLN A 26 -5.59 -6.95 0.68
N GLU A 27 -4.68 -7.61 -0.04
CA GLU A 27 -3.40 -7.02 -0.41
C GLU A 27 -3.61 -5.85 -1.38
N VAL A 28 -3.03 -4.71 -1.05
CA VAL A 28 -3.12 -3.50 -1.87
C VAL A 28 -1.82 -3.28 -2.63
N LEU A 29 -0.70 -3.45 -1.95
CA LEU A 29 0.62 -3.37 -2.58
C LEU A 29 1.61 -4.18 -1.74
N VAL A 30 2.81 -4.36 -2.28
CA VAL A 30 3.87 -5.11 -1.61
C VAL A 30 5.11 -4.24 -1.55
N ILE A 31 5.70 -4.17 -0.38
CA ILE A 31 7.00 -3.52 -0.19
C ILE A 31 8.06 -4.57 0.10
N GLU A 32 9.32 -4.25 -0.20
CA GLU A 32 10.45 -5.08 0.16
C GLU A 32 11.26 -4.36 1.23
N SER A 33 11.51 -5.06 2.34
CA SER A 33 12.34 -4.56 3.42
C SER A 33 13.31 -5.67 3.80
N MET A 34 14.59 -5.38 3.73
CA MET A 34 15.65 -6.35 4.09
C MET A 34 15.50 -7.68 3.33
N LYS A 35 15.19 -7.59 2.05
CA LYS A 35 15.00 -8.74 1.15
C LYS A 35 13.78 -9.61 1.49
N VAL A 36 12.89 -9.09 2.33
CA VAL A 36 11.64 -9.76 2.67
C VAL A 36 10.49 -9.00 2.04
N GLU A 37 9.57 -9.69 1.39
CA GLU A 37 8.37 -9.09 0.83
C GLU A 37 7.32 -8.96 1.93
N ILE A 38 6.78 -7.76 2.07
CA ILE A 38 5.78 -7.45 3.09
C ILE A 38 4.54 -6.95 2.37
N PRO A 39 3.43 -7.70 2.40
CA PRO A 39 2.18 -7.21 1.82
C PRO A 39 1.58 -6.13 2.71
N VAL A 40 1.13 -5.05 2.08
CA VAL A 40 0.37 -4.01 2.77
C VAL A 40 -1.09 -4.24 2.45
N LYS A 41 -1.87 -4.50 3.49
CA LYS A 41 -3.27 -4.90 3.33
C LYS A 41 -4.20 -3.75 3.69
N ALA A 42 -5.37 -3.74 3.06
CA ALA A 42 -6.41 -2.77 3.40
C ALA A 42 -6.84 -2.98 4.84
N THR A 43 -7.01 -1.88 5.56
CA THR A 43 -7.40 -1.91 6.98
C THR A 43 -8.91 -1.73 7.15
N ALA A 44 -9.63 -1.50 6.06
CA ALA A 44 -11.08 -1.35 6.07
C ALA A 44 -11.61 -1.66 4.67
N ASN A 45 -12.90 -1.94 4.58
CA ASN A 45 -13.58 -2.05 3.29
C ASN A 45 -13.71 -0.64 2.70
N GLY A 46 -13.46 -0.52 1.42
CA GLY A 46 -13.56 0.78 0.77
C GLY A 46 -13.07 0.72 -0.67
N ARG A 47 -12.65 1.88 -1.15
CA ARG A 47 -12.16 2.03 -2.52
C ARG A 47 -10.84 2.78 -2.48
N VAL A 48 -9.89 2.37 -3.31
CA VAL A 48 -8.62 3.08 -3.42
C VAL A 48 -8.86 4.39 -4.16
N LYS A 49 -8.69 5.51 -3.46
CA LYS A 49 -8.85 6.81 -4.07
C LYS A 49 -7.64 7.18 -4.92
N GLU A 50 -6.46 6.99 -4.37
CA GLU A 50 -5.21 7.27 -5.08
C GLU A 50 -4.04 6.56 -4.41
N PHE A 51 -2.98 6.34 -5.18
CA PHE A 51 -1.69 5.92 -4.66
C PHE A 51 -0.78 7.14 -4.55
N ARG A 52 0.02 7.18 -3.49
CA ARG A 52 1.01 8.24 -3.26
C ARG A 52 2.42 7.81 -3.59
N VAL A 53 2.59 6.57 -4.06
CA VAL A 53 3.89 5.99 -4.38
C VAL A 53 3.80 5.23 -5.69
N THR A 54 4.97 4.96 -6.28
CA THR A 54 5.08 4.19 -7.52
C THR A 54 6.02 3.01 -7.30
N PRO A 55 5.90 1.93 -8.10
CA PRO A 55 6.84 0.81 -8.00
C PRO A 55 8.28 1.29 -8.15
N GLY A 56 9.16 0.75 -7.31
CA GLY A 56 10.57 1.10 -7.30
C GLY A 56 10.93 2.25 -6.37
N GLU A 57 9.94 2.95 -5.83
CA GLU A 57 10.18 4.09 -4.96
C GLU A 57 10.64 3.65 -3.57
N GLN A 58 11.65 4.33 -3.02
CA GLN A 58 12.09 4.13 -1.64
C GLN A 58 11.12 4.83 -0.71
N ILE A 59 10.75 4.16 0.37
CA ILE A 59 9.78 4.70 1.33
C ILE A 59 10.29 4.57 2.75
N GLN A 60 9.87 5.52 3.58
CA GLN A 60 10.16 5.54 5.00
C GLN A 60 9.02 4.87 5.77
N ARG A 61 9.30 4.47 6.99
CA ARG A 61 8.28 3.98 7.91
C ARG A 61 7.22 5.07 8.09
N ASN A 62 5.96 4.67 8.09
CA ASN A 62 4.79 5.55 8.18
C ASN A 62 4.55 6.44 6.96
N ALA A 63 5.32 6.27 5.89
CA ALA A 63 5.01 6.98 4.64
C ALA A 63 3.60 6.62 4.17
N VAL A 64 2.87 7.60 3.68
CA VAL A 64 1.54 7.36 3.14
C VAL A 64 1.69 6.69 1.77
N LEU A 65 1.14 5.49 1.65
CA LEU A 65 1.25 4.70 0.42
C LEU A 65 0.03 4.88 -0.47
N ALA A 66 -1.14 4.95 0.12
CA ALA A 66 -2.39 5.06 -0.61
C ALA A 66 -3.45 5.71 0.27
N ILE A 67 -4.46 6.26 -0.37
CA ILE A 67 -5.63 6.83 0.31
C ILE A 67 -6.81 5.93 -0.01
N LEU A 68 -7.48 5.44 1.03
CA LEU A 68 -8.71 4.69 0.89
C LEU A 68 -9.89 5.57 1.21
N GLN A 69 -10.93 5.45 0.41
CA GLN A 69 -12.22 6.08 0.67
C GLN A 69 -13.14 5.01 1.26
N VAL A 70 -13.50 5.18 2.51
CA VAL A 70 -14.33 4.23 3.24
C VAL A 70 -15.74 4.76 3.43
#